data_170ace571757703412d584c8e93d11a8
#
_entry.id   170ace571757703412d584c8e93d11a8
#
_cell.length_a   1.000
_cell.length_b   1.000
_cell.length_c   1.000
_cell.angle_alpha   90.00
_cell.angle_beta   90.00
_cell.angle_gamma   90.00
#
_symmetry.space_group_name_H-M   'P 1'
#
loop_
_entity.id
_entity.type
_entity.pdbx_description
1 polymer ?
#
loop_
_entity_poly.entity_id
_entity_poly.type
_entity_poly.pdbx_seq_one_letter_code
_entity_poly.pdbx_strand_id
1 'polypeptide(L)'
;MAYKEISGNIFNSKAMAVVNTVNCVGAMGKGIALDFKLRFPEMFKEYQKICSQHLLRPGQILPYRKSHPIILNFAIKDDWKDPSRVEWIEEALRKFVDNYKKLGITSIAFPWMGAMNGGIPKEIIQYLTRKYLSSLDDIEVEVYEFDPNVPCELYKSLEVIVARKNISMPYLEEVSGIKVRYWVKIFDAVNSSVVNSLNNLCNHYENGKRIIGKTNIERLFIFLTSYKNGDIILNEPVFNL
;
A
#
# COMPACT_ATOMS: atom_id res chain seq x y z
N MET A 1 11.37 8.86 -22.35
CA MET A 1 10.85 8.49 -21.04
C MET A 1 10.63 7.00 -21.01
N ALA A 2 10.53 6.36 -19.89
CA ALA A 2 10.82 4.94 -19.90
C ALA A 2 9.75 4.15 -19.16
N TYR A 3 9.24 3.12 -19.84
CA TYR A 3 8.59 1.98 -19.20
C TYR A 3 9.65 1.15 -18.47
N LYS A 4 9.45 0.89 -17.17
CA LYS A 4 10.38 0.11 -16.33
C LYS A 4 9.61 -0.94 -15.53
N GLU A 5 10.15 -2.15 -15.51
CA GLU A 5 9.69 -3.23 -14.63
C GLU A 5 10.66 -3.32 -13.46
N ILE A 6 10.13 -3.28 -12.24
CA ILE A 6 10.90 -3.15 -11.00
C ILE A 6 10.47 -4.25 -10.03
N SER A 7 11.41 -5.05 -9.53
CA SER A 7 11.16 -5.90 -8.36
C SER A 7 11.33 -5.06 -7.09
N GLY A 8 10.27 -4.99 -6.26
CA GLY A 8 10.35 -4.17 -5.07
C GLY A 8 9.00 -3.83 -4.43
N ASN A 9 8.97 -2.72 -3.72
CA ASN A 9 7.78 -2.23 -3.05
C ASN A 9 7.27 -0.96 -3.73
N ILE A 10 6.07 -1.00 -4.28
CA ILE A 10 5.45 0.11 -5.02
C ILE A 10 5.34 1.41 -4.19
N PHE A 11 5.24 1.29 -2.86
CA PHE A 11 5.21 2.46 -1.96
C PHE A 11 6.55 3.20 -1.85
N ASN A 12 7.62 2.67 -2.45
CA ASN A 12 8.89 3.38 -2.61
C ASN A 12 8.96 4.21 -3.90
N SER A 13 8.00 4.06 -4.80
CA SER A 13 7.91 4.86 -6.03
C SER A 13 7.83 6.35 -5.71
N LYS A 14 8.44 7.16 -6.56
CA LYS A 14 8.35 8.62 -6.53
C LYS A 14 7.43 9.15 -7.64
N ALA A 15 6.73 8.27 -8.32
CA ALA A 15 5.79 8.65 -9.35
C ALA A 15 4.68 9.55 -8.80
N MET A 16 4.22 10.47 -9.64
CA MET A 16 3.12 11.39 -9.32
C MET A 16 1.82 10.67 -8.98
N ALA A 17 1.58 9.52 -9.61
CA ALA A 17 0.41 8.70 -9.37
C ALA A 17 0.78 7.24 -9.08
N VAL A 18 -0.08 6.55 -8.34
CA VAL A 18 0.07 5.12 -8.02
C VAL A 18 -1.25 4.39 -8.19
N VAL A 19 -1.19 3.18 -8.75
CA VAL A 19 -2.38 2.37 -8.99
C VAL A 19 -2.65 1.45 -7.80
N ASN A 20 -3.87 1.52 -7.30
CA ASN A 20 -4.47 0.57 -6.37
C ASN A 20 -5.47 -0.30 -7.12
N THR A 21 -5.48 -1.60 -6.88
CA THR A 21 -6.44 -2.52 -7.50
C THR A 21 -7.56 -2.86 -6.52
N VAL A 22 -8.81 -2.62 -6.94
CA VAL A 22 -9.98 -2.69 -6.06
C VAL A 22 -11.12 -3.52 -6.65
N ASN A 23 -12.12 -3.82 -5.80
CA ASN A 23 -13.44 -4.35 -6.20
C ASN A 23 -14.50 -3.25 -6.24
N CYS A 24 -15.75 -3.60 -6.55
CA CYS A 24 -16.87 -2.64 -6.61
C CYS A 24 -17.78 -2.65 -5.38
N VAL A 25 -17.47 -3.49 -4.37
CA VAL A 25 -18.29 -3.63 -3.14
C VAL A 25 -17.68 -2.95 -1.90
N GLY A 26 -16.63 -2.16 -2.06
CA GLY A 26 -16.08 -1.36 -0.96
C GLY A 26 -15.17 -2.11 0.01
N ALA A 27 -14.62 -3.27 -0.36
CA ALA A 27 -13.77 -4.08 0.50
C ALA A 27 -12.29 -3.92 0.14
N MET A 28 -11.45 -3.58 1.14
CA MET A 28 -9.99 -3.55 1.05
C MET A 28 -9.41 -4.38 2.21
N GLY A 29 -9.43 -5.72 2.07
CA GLY A 29 -9.12 -6.65 3.17
C GLY A 29 -7.80 -7.41 3.02
N LYS A 30 -7.19 -7.43 1.82
CA LYS A 30 -5.96 -8.19 1.53
C LYS A 30 -5.11 -7.49 0.45
N GLY A 31 -3.84 -7.89 0.38
CA GLY A 31 -2.90 -7.46 -0.65
C GLY A 31 -2.72 -5.94 -0.68
N ILE A 32 -2.40 -5.42 -1.84
CA ILE A 32 -2.12 -4.00 -2.03
C ILE A 32 -3.28 -3.09 -1.59
N ALA A 33 -4.53 -3.51 -1.79
CA ALA A 33 -5.70 -2.73 -1.37
C ALA A 33 -5.74 -2.51 0.15
N LEU A 34 -5.37 -3.51 0.94
CA LEU A 34 -5.25 -3.36 2.40
C LEU A 34 -4.18 -2.34 2.77
N ASP A 35 -3.01 -2.41 2.12
CA ASP A 35 -1.93 -1.44 2.35
C ASP A 35 -2.37 -0.01 2.02
N PHE A 36 -3.08 0.19 0.91
CA PHE A 36 -3.65 1.50 0.57
C PHE A 36 -4.69 1.97 1.59
N LYS A 37 -5.58 1.10 2.06
CA LYS A 37 -6.54 1.42 3.12
C LYS A 37 -5.84 1.91 4.38
N LEU A 38 -4.78 1.22 4.80
CA LEU A 38 -4.05 1.52 6.05
C LEU A 38 -3.25 2.83 5.96
N ARG A 39 -2.73 3.15 4.77
CA ARG A 39 -1.96 4.38 4.52
C ARG A 39 -2.83 5.58 4.21
N PHE A 40 -3.99 5.37 3.59
CA PHE A 40 -4.87 6.42 3.07
C PHE A 40 -6.33 6.18 3.52
N PRO A 41 -6.62 6.30 4.83
CA PRO A 41 -7.94 5.99 5.36
C PRO A 41 -9.06 6.88 4.78
N GLU A 42 -8.75 8.14 4.44
CA GLU A 42 -9.74 9.04 3.83
C GLU A 42 -10.09 8.61 2.38
N MET A 43 -9.10 8.17 1.61
CA MET A 43 -9.33 7.56 0.30
C MET A 43 -10.26 6.34 0.42
N PHE A 44 -10.01 5.50 1.42
CA PHE A 44 -10.84 4.33 1.65
C PHE A 44 -12.30 4.68 1.99
N LYS A 45 -12.54 5.71 2.81
CA LYS A 45 -13.90 6.20 3.13
C LYS A 45 -14.63 6.69 1.88
N GLU A 46 -13.95 7.48 1.03
CA GLU A 46 -14.54 7.96 -0.23
C GLU A 46 -14.85 6.80 -1.18
N TYR A 47 -13.93 5.86 -1.35
CA TYR A 47 -14.15 4.66 -2.14
C TYR A 47 -15.35 3.85 -1.63
N GLN A 48 -15.46 3.61 -0.31
CA GLN A 48 -16.60 2.90 0.27
C GLN A 48 -17.94 3.60 -0.01
N LYS A 49 -17.97 4.93 0.11
CA LYS A 49 -19.16 5.72 -0.20
C LYS A 49 -19.59 5.56 -1.66
N ILE A 50 -18.66 5.60 -2.60
CA ILE A 50 -18.94 5.39 -4.03
C ILE A 50 -19.45 3.97 -4.30
N CYS A 51 -18.82 2.95 -3.68
CA CYS A 51 -19.27 1.56 -3.81
C CYS A 51 -20.67 1.34 -3.22
N SER A 52 -20.97 1.90 -2.05
CA SER A 52 -22.30 1.76 -1.41
C SER A 52 -23.43 2.37 -2.24
N GLN A 53 -23.11 3.31 -3.12
CA GLN A 53 -24.05 3.91 -4.08
C GLN A 53 -24.08 3.19 -5.44
N HIS A 54 -23.36 2.07 -5.58
CA HIS A 54 -23.23 1.30 -6.82
C HIS A 54 -22.74 2.13 -8.03
N LEU A 55 -21.93 3.17 -7.77
CA LEU A 55 -21.42 4.07 -8.80
C LEU A 55 -20.12 3.57 -9.44
N LEU A 56 -19.38 2.69 -8.76
CA LEU A 56 -18.16 2.08 -9.31
C LEU A 56 -18.50 0.74 -9.97
N ARG A 57 -18.02 0.53 -11.18
CA ARG A 57 -18.20 -0.71 -11.96
C ARG A 57 -16.85 -1.28 -12.38
N PRO A 58 -16.73 -2.60 -12.61
CA PRO A 58 -15.52 -3.20 -13.13
C PRO A 58 -15.04 -2.51 -14.42
N GLY A 59 -13.75 -2.38 -14.59
CA GLY A 59 -13.11 -1.68 -15.71
C GLY A 59 -13.09 -0.14 -15.56
N GLN A 60 -13.59 0.41 -14.46
CA GLN A 60 -13.52 1.84 -14.18
C GLN A 60 -12.31 2.21 -13.32
N ILE A 61 -11.95 3.50 -13.37
CA ILE A 61 -10.90 4.11 -12.56
C ILE A 61 -11.53 5.18 -11.68
N LEU A 62 -11.32 5.09 -10.37
CA LEU A 62 -11.74 6.09 -9.39
C LEU A 62 -10.50 6.84 -8.88
N PRO A 63 -10.23 8.07 -9.36
CA PRO A 63 -9.10 8.87 -8.91
C PRO A 63 -9.33 9.45 -7.50
N TYR A 64 -8.30 9.42 -6.66
CA TYR A 64 -8.24 10.15 -5.41
C TYR A 64 -7.05 11.12 -5.47
N ARG A 65 -7.35 12.43 -5.50
CA ARG A 65 -6.37 13.50 -5.75
C ARG A 65 -5.96 14.28 -4.50
N LYS A 66 -6.48 13.89 -3.33
CA LYS A 66 -6.23 14.58 -2.06
C LYS A 66 -4.98 14.07 -1.33
N SER A 67 -4.16 13.27 -2.02
CA SER A 67 -2.90 12.71 -1.50
C SER A 67 -1.76 12.89 -2.47
N HIS A 68 -0.55 12.75 -1.97
CA HIS A 68 0.66 12.55 -2.76
C HIS A 68 1.28 11.21 -2.36
N PRO A 69 1.40 10.26 -3.30
CA PRO A 69 0.99 10.34 -4.72
C PRO A 69 -0.55 10.39 -4.91
N ILE A 70 -1.01 10.78 -6.11
CA ILE A 70 -2.40 10.61 -6.54
C ILE A 70 -2.70 9.12 -6.61
N ILE A 71 -3.82 8.68 -6.07
CA ILE A 71 -4.19 7.26 -6.08
C ILE A 71 -5.23 7.03 -7.17
N LEU A 72 -4.95 6.10 -8.08
CA LEU A 72 -5.89 5.65 -9.08
C LEU A 72 -6.42 4.26 -8.68
N ASN A 73 -7.66 4.20 -8.20
CA ASN A 73 -8.30 2.93 -7.86
C ASN A 73 -8.87 2.28 -9.12
N PHE A 74 -8.22 1.24 -9.61
CA PHE A 74 -8.63 0.44 -10.76
C PHE A 74 -9.56 -0.67 -10.30
N ALA A 75 -10.83 -0.63 -10.71
CA ALA A 75 -11.83 -1.63 -10.37
C ALA A 75 -11.65 -2.87 -11.28
N ILE A 76 -10.86 -3.83 -10.81
CA ILE A 76 -10.56 -5.06 -11.56
C ILE A 76 -11.36 -6.27 -11.09
N LYS A 77 -12.26 -6.09 -10.12
CA LYS A 77 -13.19 -7.08 -9.59
C LYS A 77 -14.56 -6.46 -9.40
N ASP A 78 -15.61 -7.26 -9.55
CA ASP A 78 -16.95 -6.88 -9.11
C ASP A 78 -17.08 -7.09 -7.59
N ASP A 79 -16.97 -8.31 -7.13
CA ASP A 79 -16.89 -8.67 -5.71
C ASP A 79 -15.46 -9.15 -5.35
N TRP A 80 -15.05 -8.94 -4.10
CA TRP A 80 -13.73 -9.42 -3.61
C TRP A 80 -13.62 -10.94 -3.56
N LYS A 81 -14.75 -11.66 -3.54
CA LYS A 81 -14.83 -13.13 -3.53
C LYS A 81 -14.54 -13.73 -4.90
N ASP A 82 -14.85 -12.98 -5.96
CA ASP A 82 -14.74 -13.46 -7.32
C ASP A 82 -13.33 -13.22 -7.89
N PRO A 83 -12.92 -13.98 -8.91
CA PRO A 83 -11.69 -13.69 -9.64
C PRO A 83 -11.80 -12.37 -10.41
N SER A 84 -10.66 -11.76 -10.72
CA SER A 84 -10.59 -10.69 -11.71
C SER A 84 -10.86 -11.25 -13.11
N ARG A 85 -11.28 -10.37 -14.03
CA ARG A 85 -11.42 -10.71 -15.44
C ARG A 85 -10.45 -9.90 -16.28
N VAL A 86 -9.92 -10.54 -17.31
CA VAL A 86 -8.96 -9.94 -18.23
C VAL A 86 -9.54 -8.70 -18.90
N GLU A 87 -10.81 -8.76 -19.28
CA GLU A 87 -11.55 -7.68 -19.96
C GLU A 87 -11.64 -6.42 -19.09
N TRP A 88 -11.81 -6.58 -17.78
CA TRP A 88 -11.88 -5.43 -16.86
C TRP A 88 -10.54 -4.74 -16.68
N ILE A 89 -9.46 -5.52 -16.67
CA ILE A 89 -8.10 -4.97 -16.59
C ILE A 89 -7.75 -4.26 -17.90
N GLU A 90 -8.07 -4.88 -19.03
CA GLU A 90 -7.83 -4.28 -20.35
C GLU A 90 -8.62 -2.99 -20.55
N GLU A 91 -9.90 -2.97 -20.13
CA GLU A 91 -10.73 -1.77 -20.16
C GLU A 91 -10.16 -0.65 -19.29
N ALA A 92 -9.72 -0.96 -18.07
CA ALA A 92 -9.13 0.03 -17.17
C ALA A 92 -7.81 0.57 -17.74
N LEU A 93 -6.95 -0.28 -18.32
CA LEU A 93 -5.71 0.16 -18.99
C LEU A 93 -6.02 1.09 -20.16
N ARG A 94 -6.96 0.74 -21.02
CA ARG A 94 -7.40 1.59 -22.15
C ARG A 94 -7.91 2.93 -21.65
N LYS A 95 -8.79 2.96 -20.65
CA LYS A 95 -9.30 4.20 -20.05
C LYS A 95 -8.19 5.06 -19.47
N PHE A 96 -7.17 4.45 -18.88
CA PHE A 96 -6.01 5.18 -18.41
C PHE A 96 -5.27 5.84 -19.57
N VAL A 97 -4.94 5.09 -20.61
CA VAL A 97 -4.24 5.60 -21.81
C VAL A 97 -5.01 6.74 -22.48
N ASP A 98 -6.32 6.63 -22.56
CA ASP A 98 -7.19 7.66 -23.18
C ASP A 98 -7.27 8.96 -22.35
N ASN A 99 -6.92 8.90 -21.04
CA ASN A 99 -7.24 10.01 -20.12
C ASN A 99 -6.06 10.54 -19.29
N TYR A 100 -4.89 9.87 -19.20
CA TYR A 100 -3.81 10.30 -18.29
C TYR A 100 -3.32 11.72 -18.59
N LYS A 101 -3.29 12.14 -19.86
CA LYS A 101 -2.94 13.52 -20.27
C LYS A 101 -3.92 14.55 -19.73
N LYS A 102 -5.23 14.27 -19.83
CA LYS A 102 -6.29 15.13 -19.26
C LYS A 102 -6.23 15.17 -17.74
N LEU A 103 -5.74 14.10 -17.14
CA LEU A 103 -5.51 14.02 -15.69
C LEU A 103 -4.22 14.72 -15.26
N GLY A 104 -3.38 15.17 -16.20
CA GLY A 104 -2.09 15.81 -15.93
C GLY A 104 -1.06 14.87 -15.30
N ILE A 105 -1.16 13.55 -15.54
CA ILE A 105 -0.27 12.56 -14.94
C ILE A 105 0.96 12.41 -15.84
N THR A 106 2.14 12.71 -15.29
CA THR A 106 3.43 12.64 -15.99
C THR A 106 4.29 11.47 -15.56
N SER A 107 3.97 10.83 -14.42
CA SER A 107 4.60 9.59 -13.96
C SER A 107 3.64 8.76 -13.14
N ILE A 108 3.71 7.43 -13.28
CA ILE A 108 2.80 6.51 -12.62
C ILE A 108 3.45 5.17 -12.28
N ALA A 109 3.08 4.63 -11.12
CA ALA A 109 3.47 3.28 -10.70
C ALA A 109 2.27 2.33 -10.71
N PHE A 110 2.45 1.18 -11.37
CA PHE A 110 1.48 0.09 -11.43
C PHE A 110 1.98 -1.12 -10.64
N PRO A 111 1.12 -1.87 -9.94
CA PRO A 111 1.40 -3.25 -9.59
C PRO A 111 1.12 -4.16 -10.79
N TRP A 112 1.58 -5.42 -10.79
CA TRP A 112 1.04 -6.44 -11.70
C TRP A 112 -0.41 -6.75 -11.33
N MET A 113 -1.34 -6.03 -11.98
CA MET A 113 -2.78 -6.02 -11.63
C MET A 113 -3.42 -7.39 -11.84
N GLY A 114 -3.97 -7.97 -10.76
CA GLY A 114 -4.70 -9.25 -10.85
C GLY A 114 -3.84 -10.51 -10.82
N ALA A 115 -2.51 -10.40 -10.85
CA ALA A 115 -1.62 -11.56 -10.87
C ALA A 115 -1.59 -12.36 -9.55
N MET A 116 -1.83 -11.72 -8.40
CA MET A 116 -1.82 -12.41 -7.10
C MET A 116 -3.23 -12.81 -6.65
N ASN A 117 -3.96 -11.87 -6.05
CA ASN A 117 -5.31 -12.10 -5.51
C ASN A 117 -6.42 -12.03 -6.59
N GLY A 118 -6.08 -11.74 -7.82
CA GLY A 118 -7.01 -11.70 -8.96
C GLY A 118 -7.17 -13.05 -9.66
N GLY A 119 -6.22 -13.96 -9.51
CA GLY A 119 -6.27 -15.30 -10.10
C GLY A 119 -6.00 -15.34 -11.62
N ILE A 120 -5.46 -14.28 -12.20
CA ILE A 120 -5.09 -14.24 -13.62
C ILE A 120 -3.61 -14.64 -13.77
N PRO A 121 -3.24 -15.49 -14.73
CA PRO A 121 -1.85 -15.84 -15.02
C PRO A 121 -0.99 -14.58 -15.24
N LYS A 122 0.19 -14.58 -14.63
CA LYS A 122 1.11 -13.42 -14.66
C LYS A 122 1.48 -13.01 -16.08
N GLU A 123 1.67 -13.98 -16.96
CA GLU A 123 2.05 -13.77 -18.36
C GLU A 123 1.00 -12.97 -19.14
N ILE A 124 -0.28 -13.21 -18.85
CA ILE A 124 -1.39 -12.45 -19.46
C ILE A 124 -1.36 -11.00 -18.98
N ILE A 125 -1.14 -10.79 -17.70
CA ILE A 125 -1.04 -9.44 -17.13
C ILE A 125 0.17 -8.68 -17.67
N GLN A 126 1.31 -9.35 -17.77
CA GLN A 126 2.53 -8.76 -18.36
C GLN A 126 2.31 -8.38 -19.83
N TYR A 127 1.69 -9.27 -20.62
CA TYR A 127 1.36 -8.97 -21.99
C TYR A 127 0.46 -7.73 -22.12
N LEU A 128 -0.64 -7.69 -21.37
CA LEU A 128 -1.57 -6.56 -21.43
C LEU A 128 -0.92 -5.25 -20.95
N THR A 129 -0.20 -5.30 -19.84
CA THR A 129 0.46 -4.11 -19.29
C THR A 129 1.48 -3.55 -20.30
N ARG A 130 2.32 -4.41 -20.90
CA ARG A 130 3.27 -3.99 -21.94
C ARG A 130 2.56 -3.46 -23.19
N LYS A 131 1.52 -4.15 -23.67
CA LYS A 131 0.72 -3.75 -24.84
C LYS A 131 0.21 -2.33 -24.74
N TYR A 132 -0.29 -1.92 -23.56
CA TYR A 132 -0.90 -0.60 -23.36
C TYR A 132 0.07 0.47 -22.90
N LEU A 133 1.12 0.13 -22.17
CA LEU A 133 1.93 1.12 -21.47
C LEU A 133 3.35 1.28 -22.02
N SER A 134 3.93 0.28 -22.68
CA SER A 134 5.34 0.35 -23.11
C SER A 134 5.60 1.31 -24.28
N SER A 135 4.58 1.64 -25.06
CA SER A 135 4.66 2.57 -26.19
C SER A 135 4.38 4.02 -25.80
N LEU A 136 4.05 4.30 -24.53
CA LEU A 136 3.81 5.65 -24.07
C LEU A 136 5.16 6.36 -23.89
N ASP A 137 5.40 7.43 -24.66
CA ASP A 137 6.70 8.12 -24.72
C ASP A 137 6.74 9.43 -23.93
N ASP A 138 5.61 9.94 -23.51
CA ASP A 138 5.43 11.20 -22.80
C ASP A 138 5.06 11.07 -21.31
N ILE A 139 5.11 9.86 -20.77
CA ILE A 139 4.87 9.54 -19.36
C ILE A 139 5.93 8.54 -18.86
N GLU A 140 6.35 8.69 -17.62
CA GLU A 140 7.17 7.67 -16.95
C GLU A 140 6.28 6.61 -16.33
N VAL A 141 6.51 5.33 -16.70
CA VAL A 141 5.74 4.20 -16.21
C VAL A 141 6.65 3.23 -15.48
N GLU A 142 6.34 2.99 -14.22
CA GLU A 142 6.96 1.96 -13.37
C GLU A 142 5.97 0.84 -13.14
N VAL A 143 6.37 -0.42 -13.37
CA VAL A 143 5.54 -1.59 -13.07
C VAL A 143 6.24 -2.45 -12.04
N TYR A 144 5.60 -2.61 -10.89
CA TYR A 144 6.17 -3.28 -9.72
C TYR A 144 5.77 -4.74 -9.63
N GLU A 145 6.78 -5.61 -9.57
CA GLU A 145 6.65 -6.94 -8.98
C GLU A 145 6.90 -6.82 -7.48
N PHE A 146 5.89 -7.20 -6.69
CA PHE A 146 5.98 -7.10 -5.24
C PHE A 146 7.03 -8.07 -4.68
N ASP A 147 8.05 -7.53 -4.04
CA ASP A 147 9.01 -8.27 -3.21
C ASP A 147 8.68 -8.02 -1.72
N PRO A 148 8.23 -9.05 -0.98
CA PRO A 148 7.87 -8.91 0.42
C PRO A 148 9.08 -8.58 1.33
N ASN A 149 10.31 -8.76 0.85
CA ASN A 149 11.54 -8.50 1.60
C ASN A 149 12.03 -7.06 1.45
N VAL A 150 11.51 -6.32 0.48
CA VAL A 150 11.93 -4.92 0.27
C VAL A 150 11.21 -4.00 1.25
N PRO A 151 11.95 -3.33 2.17
CA PRO A 151 11.36 -2.41 3.14
C PRO A 151 10.72 -1.21 2.43
N CYS A 152 9.54 -0.81 2.90
CA CYS A 152 8.93 0.47 2.53
C CYS A 152 9.38 1.57 3.48
N GLU A 153 9.08 2.82 3.14
CA GLU A 153 9.45 3.99 3.97
C GLU A 153 8.86 3.95 5.40
N LEU A 154 7.68 3.37 5.60
CA LEU A 154 7.13 3.21 6.95
C LEU A 154 7.93 2.20 7.78
N TYR A 155 8.48 1.15 7.14
CA TYR A 155 9.35 0.22 7.85
C TYR A 155 10.67 0.89 8.25
N LYS A 156 11.25 1.71 7.37
CA LYS A 156 12.43 2.52 7.71
C LYS A 156 12.16 3.48 8.87
N SER A 157 10.96 4.05 8.95
CA SER A 157 10.54 4.85 10.12
C SER A 157 10.48 3.99 11.39
N LEU A 158 10.00 2.75 11.30
CA LEU A 158 10.00 1.81 12.43
C LEU A 158 11.41 1.46 12.88
N GLU A 159 12.34 1.19 11.95
CA GLU A 159 13.75 0.94 12.27
C GLU A 159 14.37 2.12 13.03
N VAL A 160 14.11 3.35 12.60
CA VAL A 160 14.55 4.57 13.30
C VAL A 160 13.99 4.64 14.71
N ILE A 161 12.72 4.28 14.92
CA ILE A 161 12.09 4.27 16.25
C ILE A 161 12.72 3.20 17.13
N VAL A 162 12.91 1.98 16.60
CA VAL A 162 13.48 0.84 17.33
C VAL A 162 14.96 1.09 17.71
N ALA A 163 15.71 1.79 16.87
CA ALA A 163 17.11 2.12 17.13
C ALA A 163 17.31 3.18 18.23
N ARG A 164 16.27 3.85 18.69
CA ARG A 164 16.37 4.85 19.77
C ARG A 164 16.65 4.18 21.12
N LYS A 165 17.77 4.50 21.75
CA LYS A 165 18.21 3.91 23.03
C LYS A 165 17.30 4.22 24.21
N ASN A 166 16.64 5.38 24.20
CA ASN A 166 15.93 5.93 25.37
C ASN A 166 14.43 6.11 25.11
N ILE A 167 13.84 5.31 24.21
CA ILE A 167 12.41 5.46 23.93
C ILE A 167 11.56 4.86 25.05
N SER A 168 10.62 5.63 25.57
CA SER A 168 9.68 5.19 26.60
C SER A 168 8.62 4.26 26.01
N MET A 169 8.58 3.00 26.42
CA MET A 169 7.55 2.05 26.01
C MET A 169 6.13 2.48 26.43
N PRO A 170 5.90 3.02 27.65
CA PRO A 170 4.60 3.60 28.01
C PRO A 170 4.19 4.76 27.10
N TYR A 171 5.12 5.64 26.71
CA TYR A 171 4.82 6.73 25.78
C TYR A 171 4.48 6.19 24.37
N LEU A 172 5.19 5.17 23.88
CA LEU A 172 4.80 4.50 22.64
C LEU A 172 3.39 3.91 22.69
N GLU A 173 3.01 3.31 23.83
CA GLU A 173 1.64 2.83 24.04
C GLU A 173 0.63 3.97 23.99
N GLU A 174 0.90 5.08 24.65
CA GLU A 174 0.03 6.27 24.69
C GLU A 174 -0.22 6.82 23.28
N VAL A 175 0.84 7.09 22.51
CA VAL A 175 0.73 7.77 21.21
C VAL A 175 0.27 6.85 20.07
N SER A 176 0.48 5.52 20.18
CA SER A 176 0.13 4.55 19.17
C SER A 176 -1.14 3.76 19.46
N GLY A 177 -1.55 3.70 20.74
CA GLY A 177 -2.59 2.82 21.22
C GLY A 177 -2.20 1.32 21.19
N ILE A 178 -0.93 0.98 20.91
CA ILE A 178 -0.42 -0.39 20.90
C ILE A 178 0.17 -0.68 22.28
N LYS A 179 -0.33 -1.71 22.96
CA LYS A 179 0.13 -2.10 24.30
C LYS A 179 1.63 -2.41 24.33
N VAL A 180 2.33 -2.03 25.41
CA VAL A 180 3.77 -2.27 25.61
C VAL A 180 4.19 -3.69 25.27
N ARG A 181 3.43 -4.71 25.69
CA ARG A 181 3.72 -6.12 25.38
C ARG A 181 3.85 -6.43 23.87
N TYR A 182 3.17 -5.68 23.00
CA TYR A 182 3.27 -5.85 21.55
C TYR A 182 4.43 -5.03 20.98
N TRP A 183 4.71 -3.87 21.58
CA TRP A 183 5.91 -3.11 21.23
C TRP A 183 7.19 -3.89 21.53
N VAL A 184 7.27 -4.57 22.67
CA VAL A 184 8.40 -5.47 22.99
C VAL A 184 8.59 -6.50 21.87
N LYS A 185 7.53 -7.19 21.45
CA LYS A 185 7.62 -8.17 20.35
C LYS A 185 8.04 -7.55 19.01
N ILE A 186 7.57 -6.35 18.70
CA ILE A 186 7.96 -5.61 17.50
C ILE A 186 9.44 -5.28 17.56
N PHE A 187 9.92 -4.77 18.69
CA PHE A 187 11.34 -4.44 18.91
C PHE A 187 12.23 -5.68 18.77
N ASP A 188 11.85 -6.78 19.42
CA ASP A 188 12.59 -8.04 19.35
C ASP A 188 12.68 -8.56 17.91
N ALA A 189 11.54 -8.56 17.17
CA ALA A 189 11.51 -9.02 15.79
C ALA A 189 12.37 -8.15 14.85
N VAL A 190 12.33 -6.83 15.00
CA VAL A 190 13.14 -5.90 14.18
C VAL A 190 14.62 -6.00 14.53
N ASN A 191 14.98 -6.01 15.84
CA ASN A 191 16.37 -6.08 16.28
C ASN A 191 17.04 -7.43 15.98
N SER A 192 16.27 -8.52 15.93
CA SER A 192 16.79 -9.85 15.59
C SER A 192 17.01 -10.05 14.09
N SER A 193 16.66 -9.06 13.25
CA SER A 193 16.69 -9.15 11.79
C SER A 193 15.85 -10.29 11.20
N VAL A 194 14.92 -10.84 11.99
CA VAL A 194 13.97 -11.86 11.52
C VAL A 194 12.97 -11.27 10.55
N VAL A 195 12.65 -9.99 10.72
CA VAL A 195 11.78 -9.23 9.81
C VAL A 195 12.58 -8.07 9.20
N ASN A 196 12.38 -7.83 7.90
CA ASN A 196 13.07 -6.79 7.14
C ASN A 196 12.08 -5.88 6.39
N SER A 197 10.79 -6.06 6.61
CA SER A 197 9.74 -5.24 6.01
C SER A 197 8.47 -5.24 6.87
N LEU A 198 7.56 -4.28 6.64
CA LEU A 198 6.24 -4.30 7.28
C LEU A 198 5.43 -5.53 6.89
N ASN A 199 5.57 -6.02 5.65
CA ASN A 199 4.89 -7.24 5.23
C ASN A 199 5.35 -8.43 6.06
N ASN A 200 6.66 -8.60 6.25
CA ASN A 200 7.22 -9.68 7.05
C ASN A 200 6.82 -9.54 8.53
N LEU A 201 6.86 -8.34 9.09
CA LEU A 201 6.40 -8.08 10.46
C LEU A 201 4.92 -8.45 10.66
N CYS A 202 4.05 -8.01 9.75
CA CYS A 202 2.61 -8.29 9.82
C CYS A 202 2.27 -9.77 9.63
N ASN A 203 3.15 -10.54 9.01
CA ASN A 203 2.99 -11.98 8.78
C ASN A 203 3.94 -12.82 9.62
N HIS A 204 4.61 -12.23 10.60
CA HIS A 204 5.48 -12.96 11.51
C HIS A 204 4.69 -13.72 12.58
N TYR A 205 5.07 -14.98 12.78
CA TYR A 205 4.40 -15.90 13.71
C TYR A 205 5.41 -16.44 14.73
N GLU A 206 5.03 -16.43 15.99
CA GLU A 206 5.70 -17.10 17.09
C GLU A 206 4.76 -18.09 17.73
N ASN A 207 5.20 -19.33 17.92
CA ASN A 207 4.38 -20.42 18.49
C ASN A 207 3.00 -20.56 17.81
N GLY A 208 2.95 -20.45 16.47
CA GLY A 208 1.75 -20.58 15.65
C GLY A 208 0.77 -19.40 15.74
N LYS A 209 1.13 -18.32 16.44
CA LYS A 209 0.32 -17.09 16.53
C LYS A 209 1.07 -15.89 15.97
N ARG A 210 0.35 -15.01 15.28
CA ARG A 210 0.94 -13.72 14.85
C ARG A 210 1.40 -12.93 16.06
N ILE A 211 2.57 -12.32 15.99
CA ILE A 211 3.10 -11.47 17.07
C ILE A 211 2.24 -10.23 17.30
N ILE A 212 1.62 -9.71 16.23
CA ILE A 212 0.63 -8.62 16.28
C ILE A 212 -0.63 -8.98 15.50
N GLY A 213 -1.79 -8.77 16.09
CA GLY A 213 -3.09 -9.01 15.46
C GLY A 213 -3.53 -7.83 14.58
N LYS A 214 -4.62 -8.03 13.81
CA LYS A 214 -5.14 -7.08 12.82
C LYS A 214 -5.29 -5.65 13.36
N THR A 215 -5.89 -5.48 14.53
CA THR A 215 -6.10 -4.17 15.16
C THR A 215 -4.77 -3.45 15.45
N ASN A 216 -3.75 -4.18 15.92
CA ASN A 216 -2.44 -3.59 16.17
C ASN A 216 -1.69 -3.30 14.87
N ILE A 217 -1.89 -4.08 13.80
CA ILE A 217 -1.39 -3.75 12.47
C ILE A 217 -1.99 -2.41 11.99
N GLU A 218 -3.30 -2.24 12.09
CA GLU A 218 -3.97 -0.99 11.71
C GLU A 218 -3.43 0.21 12.52
N ARG A 219 -3.29 0.05 13.84
CA ARG A 219 -2.69 1.08 14.71
C ARG A 219 -1.24 1.41 14.36
N LEU A 220 -0.44 0.38 14.07
CA LEU A 220 0.96 0.54 13.68
C LEU A 220 1.09 1.36 12.40
N PHE A 221 0.29 1.06 11.38
CA PHE A 221 0.30 1.83 10.14
C PHE A 221 -0.11 3.28 10.35
N ILE A 222 -1.17 3.54 11.12
CA ILE A 222 -1.62 4.90 11.45
C ILE A 222 -0.49 5.64 12.19
N PHE A 223 0.06 5.04 13.23
CA PHE A 223 1.15 5.63 14.02
C PHE A 223 2.38 5.94 13.16
N LEU A 224 2.85 4.99 12.36
CA LEU A 224 4.03 5.19 11.50
C LEU A 224 3.77 6.25 10.42
N THR A 225 2.55 6.34 9.89
CA THR A 225 2.17 7.37 8.93
C THR A 225 2.19 8.75 9.60
N SER A 226 1.58 8.91 10.77
CA SER A 226 1.60 10.16 11.53
C SER A 226 3.00 10.55 11.98
N TYR A 227 3.82 9.58 12.41
CA TYR A 227 5.23 9.83 12.75
C TYR A 227 6.02 10.32 11.53
N LYS A 228 5.88 9.67 10.39
CA LYS A 228 6.55 10.05 9.14
C LYS A 228 6.14 11.46 8.67
N ASN A 229 4.87 11.81 8.83
CA ASN A 229 4.33 13.12 8.44
C ASN A 229 4.72 14.24 9.42
N GLY A 230 5.29 13.90 10.59
CA GLY A 230 5.63 14.87 11.63
C GLY A 230 4.46 15.24 12.56
N ASP A 231 3.31 14.57 12.44
CA ASP A 231 2.15 14.79 13.31
C ASP A 231 2.41 14.26 14.73
N ILE A 232 3.29 13.26 14.84
CA ILE A 232 3.77 12.70 16.10
C ILE A 232 5.28 12.91 16.16
N ILE A 233 5.73 13.59 17.23
CA ILE A 233 7.14 13.79 17.51
C ILE A 233 7.47 12.93 18.74
N LEU A 234 8.37 11.97 18.58
CA LEU A 234 8.88 11.19 19.71
C LEU A 234 9.99 11.98 20.39
N ASN A 235 9.63 12.74 21.42
CA ASN A 235 10.60 13.45 22.23
C ASN A 235 11.43 12.45 23.05
N GLU A 236 12.72 12.74 23.24
CA GLU A 236 13.50 12.05 24.26
C GLU A 236 12.89 12.38 25.63
N PRO A 237 12.76 11.40 26.55
CA PRO A 237 12.32 11.72 27.90
C PRO A 237 13.30 12.73 28.49
N VAL A 238 12.83 13.94 28.79
CA VAL A 238 13.62 14.90 29.57
C VAL A 238 13.68 14.32 30.96
N PHE A 239 14.80 13.67 31.29
CA PHE A 239 15.11 13.37 32.68
C PHE A 239 15.42 14.70 33.35
N ASN A 240 14.44 15.28 34.07
CA ASN A 240 14.74 16.31 35.07
C ASN A 240 15.58 15.63 36.16
N LEU A 241 16.90 15.89 36.14
CA LEU A 241 17.84 15.56 37.19
C LEU A 241 17.48 16.34 38.46
#